data_424bdb7ed97bf043ff54244a83896e6b
#
_entry.id   424bdb7ed97bf043ff54244a83896e6b
#
_cell.length_a   1.000
_cell.length_b   1.000
_cell.length_c   1.000
_cell.angle_alpha   90.00
_cell.angle_beta   90.00
_cell.angle_gamma   90.00
#
_symmetry.space_group_name_H-M   'P 1'
#
loop_
_entity.id
_entity.type
_entity.pdbx_description
1 polymer ?
#
loop_
_entity_poly.entity_id
_entity_poly.type
_entity_poly.pdbx_seq_one_letter_code
_entity_poly.pdbx_strand_id
1 'polypeptide(L)'
;MSTDLQTLTNQFKFNNEIYGRTTQGIPPEQWLIQPCQESNHLLWVVAHAAVTRAVAVRLLGGKWSAPWQSLFTRGQQRVDNGRYPSVAEVQQAWNEISRRLLSALPTASPELMGQPVEKGKPSIDGTVGGTLGFLCLHESYHLGQMGFIRKWLGHGQGLG
;
A
#
# COMPACT_ATOMS: atom_id res chain seq x y z
N MET A 1 -16.34 -14.48 11.93
CA MET A 1 -15.22 -13.54 11.84
C MET A 1 -15.04 -12.88 13.20
N SER A 2 -13.83 -12.87 13.76
CA SER A 2 -13.57 -12.18 15.03
C SER A 2 -13.73 -10.67 14.86
N THR A 3 -14.03 -9.94 15.95
CA THR A 3 -14.15 -8.46 15.95
C THR A 3 -12.88 -7.81 15.41
N ASP A 4 -11.71 -8.34 15.75
CA ASP A 4 -10.40 -7.82 15.32
C ASP A 4 -10.19 -7.97 13.82
N LEU A 5 -10.57 -9.11 13.23
CA LEU A 5 -10.47 -9.34 11.80
C LEU A 5 -11.44 -8.45 11.00
N GLN A 6 -12.65 -8.21 11.54
CA GLN A 6 -13.59 -7.28 10.95
C GLN A 6 -13.05 -5.85 10.96
N THR A 7 -12.49 -5.43 12.09
CA THR A 7 -11.89 -4.09 12.24
C THR A 7 -10.75 -3.89 11.24
N LEU A 8 -9.83 -4.85 11.16
CA LEU A 8 -8.71 -4.78 10.21
C LEU A 8 -9.17 -4.75 8.75
N THR A 9 -10.19 -5.56 8.43
CA THR A 9 -10.80 -5.56 7.08
C THR A 9 -11.39 -4.18 6.73
N ASN A 10 -12.10 -3.57 7.68
CA ASN A 10 -12.70 -2.25 7.48
C ASN A 10 -11.63 -1.16 7.36
N GLN A 11 -10.53 -1.26 8.09
CA GLN A 11 -9.40 -0.34 7.94
C GLN A 11 -8.78 -0.40 6.55
N PHE A 12 -8.51 -1.59 6.00
CA PHE A 12 -8.01 -1.71 4.62
C PHE A 12 -9.02 -1.24 3.57
N LYS A 13 -10.32 -1.43 3.80
CA LYS A 13 -11.37 -0.86 2.92
C LYS A 13 -11.33 0.66 2.96
N PHE A 14 -11.27 1.25 4.13
CA PHE A 14 -11.19 2.70 4.30
C PHE A 14 -9.90 3.27 3.69
N ASN A 15 -8.77 2.61 3.88
CA ASN A 15 -7.51 2.96 3.23
C ASN A 15 -7.64 2.97 1.69
N ASN A 16 -8.41 2.04 1.13
CA ASN A 16 -8.65 2.00 -0.31
C ASN A 16 -9.51 3.18 -0.80
N GLU A 17 -10.47 3.63 0.00
CA GLU A 17 -11.23 4.86 -0.28
C GLU A 17 -10.35 6.11 -0.21
N ILE A 18 -9.48 6.19 0.82
CA ILE A 18 -8.51 7.28 0.97
C ILE A 18 -7.57 7.33 -0.25
N TYR A 19 -7.06 6.19 -0.70
CA TYR A 19 -6.26 6.12 -1.92
C TYR A 19 -6.98 6.76 -3.12
N GLY A 20 -8.24 6.40 -3.35
CA GLY A 20 -9.05 6.99 -4.41
C GLY A 20 -9.12 8.51 -4.31
N ARG A 21 -9.44 9.02 -3.11
CA ARG A 21 -9.54 10.48 -2.85
C ARG A 21 -8.20 11.21 -3.02
N THR A 22 -7.10 10.58 -2.63
CA THR A 22 -5.76 11.21 -2.70
C THR A 22 -5.15 11.20 -4.08
N THR A 23 -5.57 10.30 -4.97
CA THR A 23 -5.02 10.17 -6.33
C THR A 23 -5.95 10.70 -7.43
N GLN A 24 -7.25 10.84 -7.15
CA GLN A 24 -8.24 11.29 -8.12
C GLN A 24 -7.93 12.68 -8.69
N GLY A 25 -7.97 12.80 -10.01
CA GLY A 25 -7.82 14.07 -10.73
C GLY A 25 -6.40 14.61 -10.80
N ILE A 26 -5.38 13.88 -10.30
CA ILE A 26 -3.98 14.23 -10.49
C ILE A 26 -3.54 13.72 -11.86
N PRO A 27 -3.15 14.59 -12.80
CA PRO A 27 -2.76 14.18 -14.15
C PRO A 27 -1.44 13.38 -14.12
N PRO A 28 -1.26 12.40 -15.02
CA PRO A 28 -0.13 11.46 -14.97
C PRO A 28 1.25 12.14 -14.95
N GLU A 29 1.42 13.25 -15.66
CA GLU A 29 2.67 14.01 -15.72
C GLU A 29 3.08 14.61 -14.37
N GLN A 30 2.15 14.77 -13.44
CA GLN A 30 2.44 15.28 -12.10
C GLN A 30 2.84 14.18 -11.10
N TRP A 31 2.62 12.91 -11.43
CA TRP A 31 2.93 11.81 -10.51
C TRP A 31 4.41 11.62 -10.24
N LEU A 32 5.28 12.12 -11.11
CA LEU A 32 6.74 12.07 -10.96
C LEU A 32 7.34 13.36 -10.39
N ILE A 33 6.50 14.37 -10.09
CA ILE A 33 6.98 15.62 -9.46
C ILE A 33 7.18 15.38 -7.97
N GLN A 34 8.33 15.83 -7.46
CA GLN A 34 8.71 15.69 -6.06
C GLN A 34 8.52 17.00 -5.30
N PRO A 35 7.95 16.98 -4.09
CA PRO A 35 7.88 18.16 -3.23
C PRO A 35 9.26 18.76 -2.89
N CYS A 36 10.26 17.92 -2.70
CA CYS A 36 11.65 18.32 -2.52
C CYS A 36 12.60 17.18 -2.94
N GLN A 37 13.88 17.48 -3.04
CA GLN A 37 14.90 16.52 -3.50
C GLN A 37 14.92 15.22 -2.68
N GLU A 38 14.67 15.30 -1.38
CA GLU A 38 14.71 14.16 -0.45
C GLU A 38 13.39 13.39 -0.38
N SER A 39 12.30 13.91 -0.98
CA SER A 39 10.98 13.25 -0.93
C SER A 39 10.78 12.25 -2.06
N ASN A 40 9.88 11.29 -1.84
CA ASN A 40 9.37 10.46 -2.92
C ASN A 40 8.27 11.20 -3.69
N HIS A 41 8.16 10.93 -4.99
CA HIS A 41 7.04 11.38 -5.81
C HIS A 41 5.83 10.43 -5.64
N LEU A 42 4.63 10.88 -6.07
CA LEU A 42 3.39 10.15 -5.86
C LEU A 42 3.42 8.72 -6.43
N LEU A 43 3.95 8.54 -7.64
CA LEU A 43 4.04 7.22 -8.28
C LEU A 43 4.84 6.23 -7.42
N TRP A 44 5.97 6.67 -6.84
CA TRP A 44 6.77 5.82 -5.97
C TRP A 44 5.99 5.41 -4.72
N VAL A 45 5.32 6.36 -4.07
CA VAL A 45 4.57 6.09 -2.83
C VAL A 45 3.43 5.09 -3.09
N VAL A 46 2.68 5.27 -4.19
CA VAL A 46 1.58 4.37 -4.57
C VAL A 46 2.11 2.97 -4.91
N ALA A 47 3.15 2.89 -5.73
CA ALA A 47 3.73 1.60 -6.14
C ALA A 47 4.34 0.85 -4.94
N HIS A 48 5.02 1.55 -4.02
CA HIS A 48 5.53 0.98 -2.78
C HIS A 48 4.39 0.43 -1.89
N ALA A 49 3.31 1.18 -1.73
CA ALA A 49 2.15 0.72 -0.98
C ALA A 49 1.48 -0.51 -1.63
N ALA A 50 1.40 -0.58 -2.97
CA ALA A 50 0.91 -1.77 -3.69
C ALA A 50 1.81 -2.99 -3.46
N VAL A 51 3.13 -2.82 -3.55
CA VAL A 51 4.11 -3.90 -3.25
C VAL A 51 3.99 -4.36 -1.79
N THR A 52 3.74 -3.45 -0.87
CA THR A 52 3.51 -3.76 0.55
C THR A 52 2.20 -4.54 0.75
N ARG A 53 1.11 -4.17 0.07
CA ARG A 53 -0.14 -4.97 0.05
C ARG A 53 0.09 -6.39 -0.47
N ALA A 54 1.01 -6.60 -1.41
CA ALA A 54 1.35 -7.93 -1.90
C ALA A 54 1.96 -8.82 -0.80
N VAL A 55 2.63 -8.24 0.20
CA VAL A 55 3.08 -8.99 1.38
C VAL A 55 1.88 -9.51 2.17
N ALA A 56 0.88 -8.67 2.41
CA ALA A 56 -0.35 -9.07 3.10
C ALA A 56 -1.08 -10.20 2.34
N VAL A 57 -1.20 -10.09 1.01
CA VAL A 57 -1.80 -11.15 0.18
C VAL A 57 -1.03 -12.46 0.28
N ARG A 58 0.30 -12.42 0.29
CA ARG A 58 1.13 -13.64 0.46
C ARG A 58 0.95 -14.29 1.83
N LEU A 59 0.86 -13.51 2.90
CA LEU A 59 0.57 -14.02 4.25
C LEU A 59 -0.78 -14.73 4.32
N LEU A 60 -1.73 -14.31 3.51
CA LEU A 60 -3.05 -14.94 3.37
C LEU A 60 -3.09 -16.08 2.33
N GLY A 61 -1.92 -16.59 1.90
CA GLY A 61 -1.82 -17.70 0.95
C GLY A 61 -1.98 -17.33 -0.53
N GLY A 62 -2.18 -16.05 -0.85
CA GLY A 62 -2.30 -15.58 -2.22
C GLY A 62 -0.96 -15.31 -2.91
N LYS A 63 -0.99 -15.06 -4.22
CA LYS A 63 0.17 -14.69 -5.03
C LYS A 63 -0.12 -13.43 -5.82
N TRP A 64 0.86 -12.56 -5.89
CA TRP A 64 0.86 -11.41 -6.78
C TRP A 64 2.30 -10.95 -7.01
N SER A 65 2.58 -10.48 -8.21
CA SER A 65 3.85 -9.87 -8.58
C SER A 65 3.67 -8.90 -9.74
N ALA A 66 4.55 -7.90 -9.83
CA ALA A 66 4.66 -7.02 -10.98
C ALA A 66 6.13 -6.98 -11.45
N PRO A 67 6.40 -6.85 -12.78
CA PRO A 67 7.77 -6.83 -13.30
C PRO A 67 8.66 -5.76 -12.66
N TRP A 68 8.07 -4.66 -12.26
CA TRP A 68 8.71 -3.49 -11.69
C TRP A 68 8.76 -3.47 -10.15
N GLN A 69 8.24 -4.49 -9.46
CA GLN A 69 8.09 -4.46 -7.99
C GLN A 69 9.41 -4.25 -7.24
N SER A 70 10.53 -4.73 -7.79
CA SER A 70 11.86 -4.58 -7.16
C SER A 70 12.29 -3.12 -7.02
N LEU A 71 11.81 -2.22 -7.88
CA LEU A 71 12.13 -0.78 -7.83
C LEU A 71 11.54 -0.07 -6.60
N PHE A 72 10.56 -0.69 -5.93
CA PHE A 72 9.77 -0.07 -4.85
C PHE A 72 9.90 -0.80 -3.52
N THR A 73 10.88 -1.68 -3.37
CA THR A 73 11.17 -2.32 -2.09
C THR A 73 11.95 -1.38 -1.16
N ARG A 74 11.85 -1.62 0.16
CA ARG A 74 12.54 -0.80 1.15
C ARG A 74 14.05 -0.76 0.88
N GLY A 75 14.64 0.43 0.96
CA GLY A 75 16.09 0.64 0.78
C GLY A 75 16.54 0.77 -0.67
N GLN A 76 15.63 0.66 -1.64
CA GLN A 76 15.98 0.92 -3.04
C GLN A 76 16.21 2.41 -3.29
N GLN A 77 17.29 2.70 -4.01
CA GLN A 77 17.56 4.05 -4.49
C GLN A 77 16.60 4.41 -5.61
N ARG A 78 16.32 5.69 -5.75
CA ARG A 78 15.57 6.21 -6.89
C ARG A 78 16.29 5.89 -8.19
N VAL A 79 15.51 5.66 -9.22
CA VAL A 79 15.98 5.45 -10.59
C VAL A 79 15.54 6.62 -11.47
N ASP A 80 16.10 6.71 -12.68
CA ASP A 80 15.65 7.69 -13.66
C ASP A 80 14.17 7.52 -13.98
N ASN A 81 13.46 8.62 -14.19
CA ASN A 81 12.01 8.63 -14.38
C ASN A 81 11.52 7.70 -15.51
N GLY A 82 12.31 7.56 -16.58
CA GLY A 82 11.98 6.65 -17.69
C GLY A 82 12.06 5.15 -17.36
N ARG A 83 12.53 4.77 -16.18
CA ARG A 83 12.58 3.38 -15.71
C ARG A 83 11.40 2.97 -14.85
N TYR A 84 10.57 3.92 -14.43
CA TYR A 84 9.37 3.63 -13.67
C TYR A 84 8.24 3.12 -14.57
N PRO A 85 7.32 2.29 -14.03
CA PRO A 85 6.10 1.94 -14.74
C PRO A 85 5.24 3.17 -15.00
N SER A 86 4.34 3.08 -15.95
CA SER A 86 3.33 4.12 -16.18
C SER A 86 2.39 4.24 -14.99
N VAL A 87 1.76 5.42 -14.84
CA VAL A 87 0.72 5.64 -13.82
C VAL A 87 -0.42 4.63 -13.94
N ALA A 88 -0.83 4.32 -15.18
CA ALA A 88 -1.89 3.34 -15.45
C ALA A 88 -1.53 1.94 -14.94
N GLU A 89 -0.29 1.46 -15.16
CA GLU A 89 0.18 0.17 -14.64
C GLU A 89 0.16 0.13 -13.11
N VAL A 90 0.60 1.22 -12.45
CA VAL A 90 0.61 1.30 -10.99
C VAL A 90 -0.82 1.33 -10.43
N GLN A 91 -1.73 2.07 -11.04
CA GLN A 91 -3.14 2.11 -10.65
C GLN A 91 -3.83 0.76 -10.85
N GLN A 92 -3.56 0.08 -11.97
CA GLN A 92 -4.07 -1.26 -12.22
C GLN A 92 -3.56 -2.26 -11.17
N ALA A 93 -2.27 -2.20 -10.84
CA ALA A 93 -1.65 -3.04 -9.81
C ALA A 93 -2.30 -2.78 -8.43
N TRP A 94 -2.52 -1.52 -8.06
CA TRP A 94 -3.22 -1.16 -6.82
C TRP A 94 -4.63 -1.76 -6.78
N ASN A 95 -5.40 -1.61 -7.84
CA ASN A 95 -6.77 -2.11 -7.91
C ASN A 95 -6.81 -3.65 -7.82
N GLU A 96 -5.92 -4.32 -8.53
CA GLU A 96 -5.84 -5.77 -8.50
C GLU A 96 -5.46 -6.31 -7.13
N ILE A 97 -4.38 -5.79 -6.53
CA ILE A 97 -3.91 -6.27 -5.23
C ILE A 97 -4.89 -5.94 -4.11
N SER A 98 -5.59 -4.80 -4.20
CA SER A 98 -6.64 -4.40 -3.26
C SER A 98 -7.81 -5.38 -3.28
N ARG A 99 -8.28 -5.74 -4.47
CA ARG A 99 -9.34 -6.74 -4.63
C ARG A 99 -8.92 -8.09 -4.04
N ARG A 100 -7.69 -8.54 -4.29
CA ARG A 100 -7.17 -9.81 -3.73
C ARG A 100 -7.12 -9.77 -2.20
N LEU A 101 -6.57 -8.69 -1.62
CA LEU A 101 -6.47 -8.53 -0.17
C LEU A 101 -7.86 -8.51 0.49
N LEU A 102 -8.78 -7.68 -0.03
CA LEU A 102 -10.11 -7.51 0.56
C LEU A 102 -11.01 -8.73 0.36
N SER A 103 -10.70 -9.61 -0.60
CA SER A 103 -11.35 -10.92 -0.75
C SER A 103 -10.80 -11.96 0.22
N ALA A 104 -9.47 -12.00 0.43
CA ALA A 104 -8.83 -13.03 1.23
C ALA A 104 -8.92 -12.74 2.75
N LEU A 105 -8.76 -11.49 3.16
CA LEU A 105 -8.67 -11.11 4.58
C LEU A 105 -9.90 -11.54 5.40
N PRO A 106 -11.15 -11.35 4.96
CA PRO A 106 -12.33 -11.76 5.74
C PRO A 106 -12.45 -13.28 5.97
N THR A 107 -11.75 -14.08 5.16
CA THR A 107 -11.79 -15.55 5.21
C THR A 107 -10.60 -16.16 5.96
N ALA A 108 -9.69 -15.33 6.48
CA ALA A 108 -8.54 -15.80 7.24
C ALA A 108 -8.98 -16.52 8.52
N SER A 109 -8.41 -17.70 8.78
CA SER A 109 -8.75 -18.45 9.98
C SER A 109 -8.01 -17.89 11.21
N PRO A 110 -8.58 -18.07 12.43
CA PRO A 110 -7.90 -17.70 13.67
C PRO A 110 -6.52 -18.37 13.81
N GLU A 111 -6.40 -19.61 13.36
CA GLU A 111 -5.15 -20.38 13.39
C GLU A 111 -4.08 -19.71 12.52
N LEU A 112 -4.43 -19.28 11.30
CA LEU A 112 -3.52 -18.55 10.43
C LEU A 112 -3.13 -17.21 11.06
N MET A 113 -4.09 -16.47 11.60
CA MET A 113 -3.83 -15.15 12.22
C MET A 113 -2.90 -15.26 13.42
N GLY A 114 -2.99 -16.35 14.19
CA GLY A 114 -2.13 -16.62 15.35
C GLY A 114 -0.78 -17.25 15.02
N GLN A 115 -0.50 -17.63 13.77
CA GLN A 115 0.79 -18.22 13.41
C GLN A 115 1.94 -17.25 13.66
N PRO A 116 3.06 -17.72 14.26
CA PRO A 116 4.23 -16.89 14.45
C PRO A 116 4.87 -16.55 13.10
N VAL A 117 5.38 -15.32 12.98
CA VAL A 117 6.21 -14.91 11.84
C VAL A 117 7.69 -15.06 12.17
N GLU A 118 8.51 -15.13 11.13
CA GLU A 118 9.97 -15.19 11.26
C GLU A 118 10.50 -14.00 12.07
N LYS A 119 11.42 -14.29 13.00
CA LYS A 119 12.06 -13.27 13.84
C LYS A 119 12.70 -12.19 12.99
N GLY A 120 12.43 -10.92 13.33
CA GLY A 120 12.94 -9.76 12.60
C GLY A 120 12.02 -9.27 11.46
N LYS A 121 10.93 -9.97 11.15
CA LYS A 121 9.89 -9.44 10.28
C LYS A 121 9.02 -8.43 11.03
N PRO A 122 8.60 -7.33 10.39
CA PRO A 122 7.74 -6.33 11.02
C PRO A 122 6.41 -6.97 11.46
N SER A 123 6.10 -6.88 12.75
CA SER A 123 4.84 -7.34 13.33
C SER A 123 4.61 -6.62 14.66
N ILE A 124 3.36 -6.40 15.03
CA ILE A 124 3.00 -5.75 16.30
C ILE A 124 3.23 -6.71 17.49
N ASP A 125 2.98 -8.01 17.27
CA ASP A 125 2.98 -9.04 18.34
C ASP A 125 3.70 -10.33 17.95
N GLY A 126 4.40 -10.36 16.82
CA GLY A 126 5.12 -11.54 16.33
C GLY A 126 4.25 -12.55 15.58
N THR A 127 2.97 -12.22 15.30
CA THR A 127 2.06 -13.11 14.57
C THR A 127 1.78 -12.62 13.15
N VAL A 128 1.14 -13.47 12.34
CA VAL A 128 0.59 -13.09 11.03
C VAL A 128 -0.43 -11.95 11.17
N GLY A 129 -1.33 -12.04 12.15
CA GLY A 129 -2.30 -10.99 12.45
C GLY A 129 -1.63 -9.67 12.81
N GLY A 130 -0.62 -9.71 13.68
CA GLY A 130 0.17 -8.54 14.04
C GLY A 130 0.97 -7.97 12.87
N THR A 131 1.43 -8.80 11.94
CA THR A 131 2.06 -8.32 10.69
C THR A 131 1.04 -7.61 9.80
N LEU A 132 -0.16 -8.17 9.63
CA LEU A 132 -1.23 -7.51 8.87
C LEU A 132 -1.64 -6.16 9.49
N GLY A 133 -1.71 -6.09 10.83
CA GLY A 133 -1.93 -4.83 11.56
C GLY A 133 -0.82 -3.80 11.29
N PHE A 134 0.46 -4.23 11.36
CA PHE A 134 1.59 -3.37 10.99
C PHE A 134 1.52 -2.87 9.54
N LEU A 135 1.19 -3.77 8.59
CA LEU A 135 1.07 -3.40 7.17
C LEU A 135 -0.07 -2.41 6.93
N CYS A 136 -1.18 -2.52 7.66
CA CYS A 136 -2.28 -1.57 7.61
C CYS A 136 -1.85 -0.17 8.10
N LEU A 137 -1.14 -0.10 9.22
CA LEU A 137 -0.57 1.14 9.76
C LEU A 137 0.44 1.77 8.79
N HIS A 138 1.34 0.96 8.24
CA HIS A 138 2.34 1.39 7.27
C HIS A 138 1.68 1.97 5.99
N GLU A 139 0.60 1.34 5.53
CA GLU A 139 -0.18 1.85 4.40
C GLU A 139 -0.84 3.19 4.73
N SER A 140 -1.43 3.34 5.92
CA SER A 140 -2.03 4.60 6.37
C SER A 140 -1.00 5.73 6.42
N TYR A 141 0.24 5.43 6.84
CA TYR A 141 1.35 6.39 6.78
C TYR A 141 1.61 6.86 5.33
N HIS A 142 1.64 5.95 4.36
CA HIS A 142 1.85 6.30 2.95
C HIS A 142 0.66 7.05 2.35
N LEU A 143 -0.57 6.75 2.77
CA LEU A 143 -1.75 7.52 2.37
C LEU A 143 -1.69 8.97 2.86
N GLY A 144 -1.13 9.20 4.05
CA GLY A 144 -0.82 10.56 4.53
C GLY A 144 0.19 11.28 3.64
N GLN A 145 1.23 10.58 3.17
CA GLN A 145 2.18 11.13 2.20
C GLN A 145 1.51 11.46 0.86
N MET A 146 0.64 10.58 0.35
CA MET A 146 -0.13 10.85 -0.88
C MET A 146 -1.01 12.09 -0.72
N GLY A 147 -1.70 12.24 0.41
CA GLY A 147 -2.51 13.42 0.72
C GLY A 147 -1.70 14.71 0.79
N PHE A 148 -0.50 14.65 1.41
CA PHE A 148 0.43 15.77 1.43
C PHE A 148 0.88 16.15 0.01
N ILE A 149 1.32 15.19 -0.81
CA ILE A 149 1.77 15.43 -2.19
C ILE A 149 0.62 16.02 -3.02
N ARG A 150 -0.59 15.47 -2.91
CA ARG A 150 -1.79 16.01 -3.56
C ARG A 150 -2.00 17.49 -3.25
N LYS A 151 -1.98 17.85 -1.95
CA LYS A 151 -2.16 19.23 -1.50
C LYS A 151 -1.05 20.13 -2.03
N TRP A 152 0.18 19.67 -1.98
CA TRP A 152 1.34 20.40 -2.48
C TRP A 152 1.27 20.64 -3.99
N LEU A 153 0.75 19.69 -4.77
CA LEU A 153 0.49 19.83 -6.21
C LEU A 153 -0.69 20.75 -6.54
N GLY A 154 -1.40 21.29 -5.54
CA GLY A 154 -2.51 22.23 -5.74
C GLY A 154 -3.90 21.59 -5.96
N HIS A 155 -4.04 20.27 -5.76
CA HIS A 155 -5.32 19.56 -5.97
C HIS A 155 -6.25 19.56 -4.74
N GLY A 156 -5.97 20.39 -3.73
CA GLY A 156 -6.76 20.47 -2.51
C GLY A 156 -6.57 19.27 -1.58
N GLN A 157 -7.42 19.17 -0.55
CA GLN A 157 -7.33 18.08 0.44
C GLN A 157 -7.98 16.81 -0.11
N GLY A 158 -7.26 15.69 -0.05
CA GLY A 158 -7.80 14.35 -0.33
C GLY A 158 -8.45 13.70 0.91
N LEU A 159 -8.14 14.23 2.10
CA LEU A 159 -8.64 13.82 3.40
C LEU A 159 -9.27 15.03 4.09
N GLY A 160 -10.57 15.05 4.23
CA GLY A 160 -11.31 16.13 4.87
C GLY A 160 -12.69 16.26 4.31
#